data_041021b31296f80ad04ffa7ef2f0b551
#
_entry.id   041021b31296f80ad04ffa7ef2f0b551
#
_cell.length_a   1.000
_cell.length_b   1.000
_cell.length_c   1.000
_cell.angle_alpha   90.00
_cell.angle_beta   90.00
_cell.angle_gamma   90.00
#
_symmetry.space_group_name_H-M   'P 1'
#
loop_
_entity.id
_entity.type
_entity.pdbx_description
1 polymer ?
#
loop_
_entity_poly.entity_id
_entity_poly.type
_entity_poly.pdbx_seq_one_letter_code
_entity_poly.pdbx_strand_id
1 'polypeptide(L)'
;MAYDVARVRGLHPSLGDGWVHFDAPSGMLIPDSVATTVSTAFRGSFPSTTGPHPSAKRSAAVLEAARQAAADLVNADPRGVVLGADRAVLLASLADASSTRSGLGYEMIVTRLDDEANIAPWLRAANRFGAKVKWAEVDIETGDLPSWQWEGLIGGATRLVAVTSASGTLGTFTDLRPVTKLVHDVGGFVIVDHSAAAPYRLIDIDEIDVDVVAINAVGWGGPPVGALVFRDPAMINTFTSVSTNPYAAGPARLELGVHQYGLLGGFVASIEYLASLDESARGTRRERLSTSLQSATTYMDGIFEYLMGSLRSLPLVVVIARPESRIPVVSFAVHEVPAERVVQRLADNGILAISNANSRVLDVIGVNDVGGAVTVGLAHYSTM
;
A
#
# COMPACT_ATOMS: atom_id res chain seq x y z
N MET A 1 -4.62 -12.54 25.04
CA MET A 1 -5.11 -11.31 25.72
C MET A 1 -5.89 -10.50 24.68
N ALA A 2 -6.86 -9.69 25.10
CA ALA A 2 -7.52 -8.79 24.17
C ALA A 2 -6.52 -7.70 23.70
N TYR A 3 -6.67 -7.21 22.47
CA TYR A 3 -5.86 -6.11 21.92
C TYR A 3 -5.92 -4.88 22.82
N ASP A 4 -4.77 -4.38 23.25
CA ASP A 4 -4.68 -3.22 24.17
C ASP A 4 -4.63 -1.91 23.38
N VAL A 5 -5.80 -1.43 22.95
CA VAL A 5 -5.93 -0.16 22.23
C VAL A 5 -5.49 1.05 23.06
N ALA A 6 -5.66 1.02 24.40
CA ALA A 6 -5.26 2.14 25.26
C ALA A 6 -3.74 2.34 25.23
N ARG A 7 -2.99 1.25 25.31
CA ARG A 7 -1.53 1.25 25.13
C ARG A 7 -1.15 1.78 23.74
N VAL A 8 -1.76 1.24 22.68
CA VAL A 8 -1.44 1.67 21.31
C VAL A 8 -1.73 3.16 21.11
N ARG A 9 -2.83 3.68 21.63
CA ARG A 9 -3.14 5.11 21.61
C ARG A 9 -2.06 5.95 22.31
N GLY A 10 -1.53 5.46 23.43
CA GLY A 10 -0.44 6.13 24.16
C GLY A 10 0.86 6.26 23.39
N LEU A 11 1.05 5.50 22.28
CA LEU A 11 2.21 5.61 21.40
C LEU A 11 2.09 6.76 20.39
N HIS A 12 0.93 7.43 20.29
CA HIS A 12 0.64 8.47 19.30
C HIS A 12 0.32 9.80 19.98
N PRO A 13 1.32 10.67 20.22
CA PRO A 13 1.10 11.97 20.88
C PRO A 13 0.09 12.87 20.15
N SER A 14 -0.01 12.74 18.83
CA SER A 14 -0.94 13.54 18.01
C SER A 14 -2.41 13.27 18.31
N LEU A 15 -2.76 12.15 18.96
CA LEU A 15 -4.14 11.89 19.41
C LEU A 15 -4.60 12.83 20.55
N GLY A 16 -3.68 13.63 21.10
CA GLY A 16 -4.00 14.65 22.10
C GLY A 16 -4.59 15.94 21.50
N ASP A 17 -4.73 16.04 20.18
CA ASP A 17 -5.29 17.20 19.47
C ASP A 17 -6.82 17.35 19.61
N GLY A 18 -7.49 16.33 20.14
CA GLY A 18 -8.94 16.32 20.37
C GLY A 18 -9.78 15.94 19.16
N TRP A 19 -9.15 15.53 18.04
CA TRP A 19 -9.84 15.07 16.84
C TRP A 19 -10.12 13.57 16.83
N VAL A 20 -11.21 13.20 16.18
CA VAL A 20 -11.53 11.80 15.85
C VAL A 20 -10.99 11.49 14.46
N HIS A 21 -10.05 10.56 14.36
CA HIS A 21 -9.35 10.22 13.13
C HIS A 21 -10.03 9.03 12.42
N PHE A 22 -10.79 9.33 11.36
CA PHE A 22 -11.31 8.37 10.39
C PHE A 22 -10.63 8.47 9.03
N ASP A 23 -9.53 9.21 8.94
CA ASP A 23 -8.77 9.50 7.73
C ASP A 23 -7.61 8.51 7.50
N ALA A 24 -7.61 7.36 8.16
CA ALA A 24 -6.59 6.33 8.03
C ALA A 24 -6.22 5.95 6.57
N PRO A 25 -7.15 5.95 5.59
CA PRO A 25 -6.80 5.70 4.19
C PRO A 25 -5.83 6.72 3.57
N SER A 26 -5.73 7.93 4.12
CA SER A 26 -4.72 8.94 3.72
C SER A 26 -3.35 8.71 4.37
N GLY A 27 -3.28 7.87 5.38
CA GLY A 27 -2.11 7.55 6.20
C GLY A 27 -2.43 7.60 7.68
N MET A 28 -1.79 6.73 8.45
CA MET A 28 -1.97 6.70 9.91
C MET A 28 -1.03 7.67 10.60
N LEU A 29 -1.38 8.09 11.83
CA LEU A 29 -0.54 8.92 12.67
C LEU A 29 0.79 8.24 12.97
N ILE A 30 1.86 9.03 13.01
CA ILE A 30 3.21 8.54 13.26
C ILE A 30 3.41 8.27 14.75
N PRO A 31 3.82 7.05 15.16
CA PRO A 31 4.17 6.77 16.54
C PRO A 31 5.40 7.57 17.00
N ASP A 32 5.46 7.94 18.28
CA ASP A 32 6.58 8.71 18.85
C ASP A 32 7.94 8.03 18.63
N SER A 33 7.99 6.70 18.72
CA SER A 33 9.22 5.93 18.48
C SER A 33 9.75 6.10 17.06
N VAL A 34 8.88 6.21 16.08
CA VAL A 34 9.24 6.46 14.67
C VAL A 34 9.77 7.89 14.50
N ALA A 35 9.03 8.89 15.01
CA ALA A 35 9.44 10.30 14.95
C ALA A 35 10.79 10.53 15.64
N THR A 36 10.97 9.95 16.83
CA THR A 36 12.23 10.02 17.60
C THR A 36 13.38 9.37 16.85
N THR A 37 13.17 8.21 16.22
CA THR A 37 14.20 7.53 15.42
C THR A 37 14.63 8.39 14.23
N VAL A 38 13.68 8.97 13.48
CA VAL A 38 13.98 9.88 12.36
C VAL A 38 14.76 11.09 12.86
N SER A 39 14.29 11.77 13.91
CA SER A 39 14.95 12.95 14.47
C SER A 39 16.37 12.64 14.96
N THR A 40 16.56 11.53 15.64
CA THR A 40 17.87 11.10 16.15
C THR A 40 18.84 10.78 14.99
N ALA A 41 18.35 10.11 13.97
CA ALA A 41 19.14 9.80 12.79
C ALA A 41 19.61 11.08 12.05
N PHE A 42 18.72 12.07 11.90
CA PHE A 42 19.10 13.35 11.25
C PHE A 42 20.10 14.20 12.07
N ARG A 43 20.18 14.00 13.39
CA ARG A 43 21.25 14.63 14.20
C ARG A 43 22.60 13.95 14.02
N GLY A 44 22.63 12.74 13.52
CA GLY A 44 23.85 12.04 13.12
C GLY A 44 24.28 12.44 11.71
N SER A 45 25.50 12.07 11.33
CA SER A 45 25.98 12.21 9.97
C SER A 45 25.83 10.89 9.22
N PHE A 46 25.05 10.90 8.12
CA PHE A 46 24.81 9.74 7.27
C PHE A 46 25.03 10.05 5.78
N PRO A 47 26.25 10.52 5.37
CA PRO A 47 26.46 11.05 4.04
C PRO A 47 26.57 9.95 2.96
N SER A 48 26.94 8.73 3.31
CA SER A 48 27.26 7.66 2.35
C SER A 48 27.28 6.29 3.04
N THR A 49 27.11 5.24 2.25
CA THR A 49 27.33 3.84 2.69
C THR A 49 28.75 3.37 2.42
N THR A 50 29.55 4.15 1.71
CA THR A 50 30.93 3.80 1.31
C THR A 50 31.97 4.51 2.16
N GLY A 51 32.98 3.78 2.58
CA GLY A 51 34.10 4.28 3.35
C GLY A 51 34.35 3.53 4.66
N PRO A 52 35.55 3.62 5.24
CA PRO A 52 35.93 2.88 6.44
C PRO A 52 35.43 3.50 7.74
N HIS A 53 34.86 4.72 7.69
CA HIS A 53 34.50 5.49 8.87
C HIS A 53 33.16 5.05 9.49
N PRO A 54 32.93 5.26 10.80
CA PRO A 54 31.76 4.75 11.52
C PRO A 54 30.42 5.22 10.95
N SER A 55 30.31 6.45 10.41
CA SER A 55 29.06 6.94 9.84
C SER A 55 28.65 6.18 8.57
N ALA A 56 29.62 5.84 7.69
CA ALA A 56 29.34 5.03 6.49
C ALA A 56 28.85 3.62 6.87
N LYS A 57 29.49 3.00 7.88
CA LYS A 57 29.06 1.71 8.40
C LYS A 57 27.63 1.77 8.97
N ARG A 58 27.28 2.84 9.68
CA ARG A 58 25.89 3.03 10.17
C ARG A 58 24.90 3.19 9.03
N SER A 59 25.21 3.99 8.01
CA SER A 59 24.35 4.14 6.83
C SER A 59 24.11 2.80 6.12
N ALA A 60 25.18 2.00 5.94
CA ALA A 60 25.07 0.67 5.35
C ALA A 60 24.18 -0.26 6.20
N ALA A 61 24.38 -0.28 7.52
CA ALA A 61 23.56 -1.09 8.43
C ALA A 61 22.08 -0.67 8.43
N VAL A 62 21.77 0.62 8.35
CA VAL A 62 20.40 1.11 8.26
C VAL A 62 19.77 0.69 6.93
N LEU A 63 20.50 0.75 5.82
CA LEU A 63 20.01 0.32 4.50
C LEU A 63 19.70 -1.19 4.50
N GLU A 64 20.60 -2.00 5.04
CA GLU A 64 20.39 -3.45 5.17
C GLU A 64 19.20 -3.77 6.08
N ALA A 65 19.07 -3.08 7.23
CA ALA A 65 17.96 -3.25 8.14
C ALA A 65 16.62 -2.86 7.49
N ALA A 66 16.60 -1.81 6.65
CA ALA A 66 15.39 -1.40 5.93
C ALA A 66 14.98 -2.44 4.87
N ARG A 67 15.94 -3.00 4.13
CA ARG A 67 15.66 -4.11 3.20
C ARG A 67 15.12 -5.34 3.92
N GLN A 68 15.75 -5.73 5.04
CA GLN A 68 15.28 -6.84 5.85
C GLN A 68 13.88 -6.59 6.41
N ALA A 69 13.59 -5.37 6.88
CA ALA A 69 12.27 -5.04 7.42
C ALA A 69 11.17 -5.11 6.36
N ALA A 70 11.42 -4.61 5.15
CA ALA A 70 10.48 -4.73 4.03
C ALA A 70 10.29 -6.20 3.61
N ALA A 71 11.36 -6.97 3.56
CA ALA A 71 11.31 -8.40 3.24
C ALA A 71 10.49 -9.18 4.27
N ASP A 72 10.69 -8.92 5.58
CA ASP A 72 9.92 -9.56 6.66
C ASP A 72 8.42 -9.25 6.56
N LEU A 73 8.04 -8.05 6.09
CA LEU A 73 6.63 -7.66 5.93
C LEU A 73 5.90 -8.51 4.89
N VAL A 74 6.60 -8.97 3.84
CA VAL A 74 5.99 -9.70 2.72
C VAL A 74 6.52 -11.14 2.57
N ASN A 75 7.35 -11.61 3.50
CA ASN A 75 8.01 -12.93 3.52
C ASN A 75 8.92 -13.16 2.31
N ALA A 76 9.89 -12.27 2.08
CA ALA A 76 10.77 -12.31 0.91
C ALA A 76 12.27 -12.27 1.27
N ASP A 77 13.11 -12.40 0.24
CA ASP A 77 14.56 -12.21 0.35
C ASP A 77 14.89 -10.70 0.34
N PRO A 78 15.62 -10.16 1.33
CA PRO A 78 16.01 -8.75 1.38
C PRO A 78 16.84 -8.29 0.18
N ARG A 79 17.50 -9.20 -0.55
CA ARG A 79 18.22 -8.89 -1.78
C ARG A 79 17.30 -8.49 -2.94
N GLY A 80 16.01 -8.82 -2.86
CA GLY A 80 14.98 -8.41 -3.81
C GLY A 80 14.32 -7.08 -3.50
N VAL A 81 14.73 -6.37 -2.44
CA VAL A 81 14.07 -5.15 -1.99
C VAL A 81 14.69 -3.91 -2.62
N VAL A 82 13.90 -3.15 -3.35
CA VAL A 82 14.21 -1.82 -3.91
C VAL A 82 13.54 -0.76 -3.05
N LEU A 83 14.31 0.20 -2.54
CA LEU A 83 13.82 1.26 -1.65
C LEU A 83 13.75 2.61 -2.36
N GLY A 84 12.77 3.44 -2.01
CA GLY A 84 12.62 4.78 -2.55
C GLY A 84 11.78 5.69 -1.66
N ALA A 85 11.61 6.94 -2.09
CA ALA A 85 10.89 7.95 -1.33
C ALA A 85 9.38 7.69 -1.23
N ASP A 86 8.82 6.96 -2.18
CA ASP A 86 7.39 6.65 -2.24
C ASP A 86 7.13 5.51 -3.23
N ARG A 87 6.05 4.73 -3.04
CA ARG A 87 5.67 3.66 -3.97
C ARG A 87 5.35 4.16 -5.38
N ALA A 88 4.74 5.36 -5.51
CA ALA A 88 4.39 5.91 -6.80
C ALA A 88 5.65 6.24 -7.63
N VAL A 89 6.69 6.77 -6.97
CA VAL A 89 8.00 7.01 -7.60
C VAL A 89 8.64 5.69 -8.02
N LEU A 90 8.58 4.67 -7.17
CA LEU A 90 9.14 3.35 -7.46
C LEU A 90 8.40 2.63 -8.59
N LEU A 91 7.06 2.67 -8.60
CA LEU A 91 6.24 2.12 -9.67
C LEU A 91 6.49 2.84 -10.99
N ALA A 92 6.67 4.17 -10.96
CA ALA A 92 7.04 4.94 -12.15
C ALA A 92 8.44 4.54 -12.67
N SER A 93 9.42 4.38 -11.78
CA SER A 93 10.77 3.92 -12.15
C SER A 93 10.74 2.49 -12.72
N LEU A 94 9.94 1.61 -12.13
CA LEU A 94 9.78 0.24 -12.63
C LEU A 94 9.09 0.21 -14.00
N ALA A 95 8.08 1.06 -14.20
CA ALA A 95 7.41 1.19 -15.49
C ALA A 95 8.35 1.70 -16.58
N ASP A 96 9.19 2.70 -16.27
CA ASP A 96 10.23 3.19 -17.19
C ASP A 96 11.30 2.13 -17.49
N ALA A 97 11.61 1.26 -16.53
CA ALA A 97 12.53 0.14 -16.67
C ALA A 97 11.94 -1.06 -17.45
N SER A 98 10.63 -1.08 -17.73
CA SER A 98 9.88 -2.23 -18.26
C SER A 98 9.88 -2.35 -19.79
N SER A 99 10.79 -1.67 -20.49
CA SER A 99 10.81 -1.63 -21.98
C SER A 99 10.78 -3.01 -22.64
N THR A 100 11.39 -4.01 -22.02
CA THR A 100 11.40 -5.41 -22.50
C THR A 100 10.04 -6.12 -22.39
N ARG A 101 9.11 -5.57 -21.60
CA ARG A 101 7.77 -6.12 -21.33
C ARG A 101 6.64 -5.27 -21.90
N SER A 102 6.96 -4.08 -22.41
CA SER A 102 6.00 -3.04 -22.81
C SER A 102 6.08 -2.67 -24.28
N GLY A 103 6.70 -3.53 -25.13
CA GLY A 103 6.92 -3.28 -26.56
C GLY A 103 5.68 -3.53 -27.43
N LEU A 104 5.82 -3.22 -28.72
CA LEU A 104 4.80 -3.48 -29.73
C LEU A 104 4.39 -4.95 -29.75
N GLY A 105 3.09 -5.20 -29.84
CA GLY A 105 2.51 -6.54 -29.82
C GLY A 105 2.29 -7.13 -28.44
N TYR A 106 2.74 -6.45 -27.38
CA TYR A 106 2.48 -6.84 -25.99
C TYR A 106 1.28 -6.13 -25.39
N GLU A 107 0.68 -6.76 -24.40
CA GLU A 107 -0.46 -6.23 -23.66
C GLU A 107 -0.08 -6.07 -22.18
N MET A 108 -0.55 -4.96 -21.59
CA MET A 108 -0.48 -4.67 -20.15
C MET A 108 -1.91 -4.57 -19.62
N ILE A 109 -2.16 -5.12 -18.44
CA ILE A 109 -3.46 -5.05 -17.80
C ILE A 109 -3.33 -4.19 -16.54
N VAL A 110 -4.20 -3.21 -16.41
CA VAL A 110 -4.42 -2.41 -15.19
C VAL A 110 -5.86 -2.53 -14.75
N THR A 111 -6.18 -2.17 -13.51
CA THR A 111 -7.55 -2.31 -13.01
C THR A 111 -8.23 -0.97 -12.77
N ARG A 112 -9.57 -0.95 -12.78
CA ARG A 112 -10.36 0.21 -12.39
C ARG A 112 -10.44 0.40 -10.86
N LEU A 113 -10.02 -0.62 -10.12
CA LEU A 113 -10.03 -0.63 -8.66
C LEU A 113 -8.81 0.05 -8.05
N ASP A 114 -7.69 0.10 -8.78
CA ASP A 114 -6.43 0.69 -8.34
C ASP A 114 -6.50 2.22 -8.22
N ASP A 115 -5.59 2.76 -7.44
CA ASP A 115 -5.32 4.20 -7.48
C ASP A 115 -4.35 4.59 -8.60
N GLU A 116 -4.24 5.90 -8.86
CA GLU A 116 -3.43 6.42 -9.96
C GLU A 116 -1.92 6.10 -9.81
N ALA A 117 -1.43 5.84 -8.61
CA ALA A 117 -0.03 5.48 -8.40
C ALA A 117 0.31 4.12 -9.05
N ASN A 118 -0.66 3.19 -9.10
CA ASN A 118 -0.49 1.90 -9.77
C ASN A 118 -1.16 1.83 -11.16
N ILE A 119 -1.70 2.91 -11.68
CA ILE A 119 -2.30 2.98 -13.03
C ILE A 119 -1.44 3.85 -13.96
N ALA A 120 -1.26 5.11 -13.60
CA ALA A 120 -0.67 6.11 -14.48
C ALA A 120 0.75 5.77 -14.99
N PRO A 121 1.65 5.16 -14.20
CA PRO A 121 2.96 4.74 -14.69
C PRO A 121 2.87 3.75 -15.86
N TRP A 122 1.96 2.77 -15.77
CA TRP A 122 1.80 1.72 -16.79
C TRP A 122 1.17 2.27 -18.06
N LEU A 123 0.21 3.19 -17.96
CA LEU A 123 -0.35 3.89 -19.12
C LEU A 123 0.74 4.68 -19.87
N ARG A 124 1.61 5.38 -19.13
CA ARG A 124 2.74 6.11 -19.73
C ARG A 124 3.75 5.17 -20.39
N ALA A 125 4.10 4.07 -19.72
CA ALA A 125 5.01 3.07 -20.27
C ALA A 125 4.44 2.42 -21.53
N ALA A 126 3.17 2.03 -21.50
CA ALA A 126 2.49 1.46 -22.67
C ALA A 126 2.49 2.44 -23.86
N ASN A 127 2.16 3.70 -23.63
CA ASN A 127 2.19 4.73 -24.66
C ASN A 127 3.62 4.96 -25.21
N ARG A 128 4.63 4.97 -24.33
CA ARG A 128 6.03 5.19 -24.71
C ARG A 128 6.62 4.04 -25.50
N PHE A 129 6.32 2.80 -25.14
CA PHE A 129 6.93 1.61 -25.70
C PHE A 129 6.07 0.90 -26.74
N GLY A 130 4.79 1.28 -26.88
CA GLY A 130 3.88 0.76 -27.89
C GLY A 130 3.07 -0.48 -27.48
N ALA A 131 2.98 -0.78 -26.18
CA ALA A 131 2.12 -1.84 -25.68
C ALA A 131 0.64 -1.40 -25.72
N LYS A 132 -0.26 -2.39 -25.79
CA LYS A 132 -1.70 -2.17 -25.66
C LYS A 132 -2.11 -2.30 -24.19
N VAL A 133 -2.94 -1.37 -23.70
CA VAL A 133 -3.51 -1.45 -22.36
C VAL A 133 -4.89 -2.07 -22.42
N LYS A 134 -5.13 -3.06 -21.55
CA LYS A 134 -6.45 -3.60 -21.23
C LYS A 134 -6.83 -3.22 -19.81
N TRP A 135 -8.12 -3.15 -19.55
CA TRP A 135 -8.66 -2.80 -18.25
C TRP A 135 -9.42 -3.96 -17.63
N ALA A 136 -9.11 -4.29 -16.40
CA ALA A 136 -9.97 -5.12 -15.57
C ALA A 136 -11.03 -4.20 -14.93
N GLU A 137 -12.29 -4.50 -15.21
CA GLU A 137 -13.41 -3.69 -14.77
C GLU A 137 -13.84 -4.08 -13.36
N VAL A 138 -14.36 -3.10 -12.62
CA VAL A 138 -14.93 -3.30 -11.29
C VAL A 138 -16.43 -3.55 -11.41
N ASP A 139 -16.95 -4.48 -10.65
CA ASP A 139 -18.38 -4.66 -10.50
C ASP A 139 -18.98 -3.49 -9.69
N ILE A 140 -19.99 -2.82 -10.22
CA ILE A 140 -20.52 -1.58 -9.66
C ILE A 140 -21.33 -1.79 -8.37
N GLU A 141 -21.83 -3.00 -8.12
CA GLU A 141 -22.62 -3.31 -6.92
C GLU A 141 -21.71 -3.79 -5.79
N THR A 142 -20.80 -4.72 -6.09
CA THR A 142 -19.92 -5.31 -5.08
C THR A 142 -18.65 -4.51 -4.87
N GLY A 143 -18.16 -3.81 -5.89
CA GLY A 143 -16.86 -3.13 -5.89
C GLY A 143 -15.69 -4.11 -6.06
N ASP A 144 -15.95 -5.38 -6.36
CA ASP A 144 -14.93 -6.40 -6.58
C ASP A 144 -14.40 -6.39 -8.03
N LEU A 145 -13.27 -7.03 -8.24
CA LEU A 145 -12.77 -7.40 -9.58
C LEU A 145 -13.26 -8.83 -9.87
N PRO A 146 -14.32 -9.01 -10.69
CA PRO A 146 -14.91 -10.32 -10.93
C PRO A 146 -13.90 -11.32 -11.48
N SER A 147 -13.79 -12.51 -10.88
CA SER A 147 -12.77 -13.50 -11.25
C SER A 147 -12.92 -14.01 -12.69
N TRP A 148 -14.15 -14.11 -13.19
CA TRP A 148 -14.44 -14.61 -14.54
C TRP A 148 -13.87 -13.75 -15.68
N GLN A 149 -13.62 -12.44 -15.44
CA GLN A 149 -13.11 -11.55 -16.50
C GLN A 149 -11.65 -11.85 -16.88
N TRP A 150 -10.87 -12.41 -15.95
CA TRP A 150 -9.43 -12.60 -16.14
C TRP A 150 -9.11 -13.59 -17.27
N GLU A 151 -9.92 -14.64 -17.45
CA GLU A 151 -9.77 -15.59 -18.55
C GLU A 151 -9.92 -14.92 -19.94
N GLY A 152 -10.78 -13.89 -20.05
CA GLY A 152 -10.98 -13.13 -21.29
C GLY A 152 -9.95 -12.01 -21.50
N LEU A 153 -9.36 -11.50 -20.41
CA LEU A 153 -8.38 -10.42 -20.47
C LEU A 153 -6.96 -10.92 -20.73
N ILE A 154 -6.56 -12.00 -20.03
CA ILE A 154 -5.20 -12.55 -20.08
C ILE A 154 -5.07 -13.47 -21.30
N GLY A 155 -4.02 -13.26 -22.09
CA GLY A 155 -3.74 -14.05 -23.29
C GLY A 155 -2.26 -14.08 -23.63
N GLY A 156 -1.88 -14.77 -24.69
CA GLY A 156 -0.48 -14.96 -25.08
C GLY A 156 0.33 -13.70 -25.37
N ALA A 157 -0.33 -12.53 -25.53
CA ALA A 157 0.31 -11.23 -25.65
C ALA A 157 0.50 -10.51 -24.30
N THR A 158 -0.16 -10.95 -23.23
CA THR A 158 -0.07 -10.34 -21.91
C THR A 158 1.33 -10.52 -21.33
N ARG A 159 1.96 -9.44 -20.92
CA ARG A 159 3.31 -9.43 -20.34
C ARG A 159 3.39 -8.83 -18.95
N LEU A 160 2.39 -8.05 -18.57
CA LEU A 160 2.34 -7.41 -17.28
C LEU A 160 0.91 -7.20 -16.83
N VAL A 161 0.65 -7.50 -15.56
CA VAL A 161 -0.59 -7.16 -14.86
C VAL A 161 -0.24 -6.37 -13.61
N ALA A 162 -0.80 -5.17 -13.48
CA ALA A 162 -0.70 -4.36 -12.27
C ALA A 162 -2.07 -4.34 -11.58
N VAL A 163 -2.10 -4.78 -10.32
CA VAL A 163 -3.34 -4.95 -9.56
C VAL A 163 -3.14 -4.59 -8.09
N THR A 164 -4.13 -3.96 -7.47
CA THR A 164 -4.11 -3.73 -6.02
C THR A 164 -4.58 -4.95 -5.23
N SER A 165 -3.99 -5.20 -4.08
CA SER A 165 -4.46 -6.21 -3.13
C SER A 165 -5.69 -5.75 -2.35
N ALA A 166 -5.84 -4.43 -2.16
CA ALA A 166 -7.05 -3.84 -1.61
C ALA A 166 -7.21 -2.39 -2.05
N SER A 167 -8.45 -1.96 -2.24
CA SER A 167 -8.77 -0.57 -2.55
C SER A 167 -8.74 0.31 -1.30
N GLY A 168 -7.93 1.37 -1.32
CA GLY A 168 -7.94 2.40 -0.27
C GLY A 168 -9.21 3.27 -0.26
N THR A 169 -10.03 3.18 -1.31
CA THR A 169 -11.30 3.91 -1.43
C THR A 169 -12.49 3.06 -1.03
N LEU A 170 -12.64 1.86 -1.59
CA LEU A 170 -13.80 0.99 -1.32
C LEU A 170 -13.58 0.02 -0.17
N GLY A 171 -12.34 -0.19 0.20
CA GLY A 171 -11.95 -1.23 1.16
C GLY A 171 -11.87 -2.64 0.57
N THR A 172 -12.37 -2.86 -0.63
CA THR A 172 -12.43 -4.17 -1.31
C THR A 172 -11.08 -4.86 -1.33
N PHE A 173 -11.05 -6.13 -0.97
CA PHE A 173 -9.86 -6.98 -1.02
C PHE A 173 -9.89 -7.87 -2.27
N THR A 174 -8.81 -7.87 -3.05
CA THR A 174 -8.70 -8.61 -4.31
C THR A 174 -8.19 -10.03 -4.06
N ASP A 175 -8.88 -11.05 -4.61
CA ASP A 175 -8.31 -12.40 -4.70
C ASP A 175 -7.27 -12.45 -5.82
N LEU A 176 -6.00 -12.55 -5.43
CA LEU A 176 -4.86 -12.50 -6.34
C LEU A 176 -4.48 -13.85 -6.95
N ARG A 177 -4.79 -14.97 -6.29
CA ARG A 177 -4.34 -16.31 -6.72
C ARG A 177 -4.82 -16.71 -8.13
N PRO A 178 -6.10 -16.50 -8.50
CA PRO A 178 -6.53 -16.76 -9.87
C PRO A 178 -5.80 -15.91 -10.90
N VAL A 179 -5.51 -14.65 -10.55
CA VAL A 179 -4.83 -13.70 -11.45
C VAL A 179 -3.38 -14.13 -11.70
N THR A 180 -2.62 -14.39 -10.62
CA THR A 180 -1.20 -14.80 -10.72
C THR A 180 -1.05 -16.06 -11.55
N LYS A 181 -1.88 -17.08 -11.28
CA LYS A 181 -1.86 -18.33 -12.02
C LYS A 181 -2.06 -18.12 -13.53
N LEU A 182 -3.11 -17.41 -13.93
CA LEU A 182 -3.43 -17.17 -15.35
C LEU A 182 -2.32 -16.36 -16.05
N VAL A 183 -1.74 -15.37 -15.36
CA VAL A 183 -0.65 -14.55 -15.92
C VAL A 183 0.62 -15.36 -16.10
N HIS A 184 0.98 -16.19 -15.14
CA HIS A 184 2.16 -17.05 -15.23
C HIS A 184 2.00 -18.15 -16.30
N ASP A 185 0.80 -18.70 -16.49
CA ASP A 185 0.51 -19.69 -17.55
C ASP A 185 0.83 -19.13 -18.95
N VAL A 186 0.82 -17.82 -19.16
CA VAL A 186 1.19 -17.16 -20.43
C VAL A 186 2.58 -16.49 -20.40
N GLY A 187 3.35 -16.66 -19.32
CA GLY A 187 4.67 -16.07 -19.16
C GLY A 187 4.67 -14.56 -18.87
N GLY A 188 3.58 -14.05 -18.32
CA GLY A 188 3.41 -12.67 -17.88
C GLY A 188 4.02 -12.43 -16.49
N PHE A 189 3.90 -11.19 -16.01
CA PHE A 189 4.50 -10.68 -14.77
C PHE A 189 3.43 -9.95 -13.95
N VAL A 190 3.34 -10.23 -12.64
CA VAL A 190 2.31 -9.65 -11.76
C VAL A 190 2.95 -8.70 -10.76
N ILE A 191 2.45 -7.48 -10.74
CA ILE A 191 2.83 -6.44 -9.78
C ILE A 191 1.62 -6.13 -8.91
N VAL A 192 1.78 -6.28 -7.60
CA VAL A 192 0.72 -6.03 -6.62
C VAL A 192 1.04 -4.78 -5.82
N ASP A 193 0.13 -3.81 -5.82
CA ASP A 193 0.16 -2.73 -4.83
C ASP A 193 -0.55 -3.20 -3.55
N HIS A 194 0.25 -3.43 -2.50
CA HIS A 194 -0.22 -3.87 -1.20
C HIS A 194 -0.33 -2.72 -0.18
N SER A 195 -0.14 -1.47 -0.61
CA SER A 195 -0.02 -0.34 0.31
C SER A 195 -1.26 -0.09 1.16
N ALA A 196 -2.46 -0.23 0.58
CA ALA A 196 -3.71 -0.04 1.32
C ALA A 196 -4.01 -1.20 2.29
N ALA A 197 -3.57 -2.42 1.96
CA ALA A 197 -3.80 -3.60 2.79
C ALA A 197 -2.74 -3.80 3.87
N ALA A 198 -1.49 -3.36 3.64
CA ALA A 198 -0.35 -3.61 4.53
C ALA A 198 -0.56 -3.22 6.01
N PRO A 199 -1.32 -2.16 6.34
CA PRO A 199 -1.63 -1.83 7.73
C PRO A 199 -2.48 -2.88 8.45
N TYR A 200 -3.21 -3.71 7.70
CA TYR A 200 -4.24 -4.60 8.22
C TYR A 200 -3.95 -6.08 8.01
N ARG A 201 -3.32 -6.41 6.89
CA ARG A 201 -3.06 -7.81 6.51
C ARG A 201 -1.66 -7.97 5.94
N LEU A 202 -1.00 -9.05 6.32
CA LEU A 202 0.25 -9.45 5.68
C LEU A 202 -0.05 -10.11 4.33
N ILE A 203 0.91 -9.99 3.43
CA ILE A 203 0.99 -10.79 2.22
C ILE A 203 2.19 -11.74 2.35
N ASP A 204 2.06 -12.93 1.80
CA ASP A 204 3.17 -13.85 1.59
C ASP A 204 3.39 -13.94 0.09
N ILE A 205 4.52 -13.39 -0.36
CA ILE A 205 4.81 -13.23 -1.78
C ILE A 205 4.94 -14.57 -2.51
N ASP A 206 5.48 -15.60 -1.83
CA ASP A 206 5.65 -16.93 -2.39
C ASP A 206 4.34 -17.70 -2.40
N GLU A 207 3.54 -17.60 -1.32
CA GLU A 207 2.25 -18.29 -1.23
C GLU A 207 1.25 -17.82 -2.29
N ILE A 208 1.24 -16.52 -2.60
CA ILE A 208 0.36 -15.91 -3.61
C ILE A 208 0.97 -15.95 -5.01
N ASP A 209 2.26 -16.29 -5.10
CA ASP A 209 3.03 -16.38 -6.34
C ASP A 209 3.06 -15.06 -7.12
N VAL A 210 3.24 -13.93 -6.42
CA VAL A 210 3.34 -12.58 -7.00
C VAL A 210 4.81 -12.28 -7.32
N ASP A 211 5.08 -11.61 -8.43
CA ASP A 211 6.47 -11.31 -8.83
C ASP A 211 7.03 -10.08 -8.11
N VAL A 212 6.20 -9.04 -7.91
CA VAL A 212 6.59 -7.82 -7.18
C VAL A 212 5.44 -7.34 -6.30
N VAL A 213 5.76 -7.01 -5.06
CA VAL A 213 4.86 -6.32 -4.13
C VAL A 213 5.36 -4.91 -3.88
N ALA A 214 4.49 -3.92 -4.09
CA ALA A 214 4.73 -2.52 -3.73
C ALA A 214 4.09 -2.22 -2.37
N ILE A 215 4.83 -1.53 -1.49
CA ILE A 215 4.36 -1.07 -0.17
C ILE A 215 4.74 0.39 0.08
N ASN A 216 3.99 1.07 0.95
CA ASN A 216 4.26 2.45 1.34
C ASN A 216 4.04 2.63 2.85
N ALA A 217 5.07 3.06 3.56
CA ALA A 217 5.05 3.14 5.03
C ALA A 217 4.06 4.17 5.60
N VAL A 218 3.71 5.19 4.85
CA VAL A 218 2.72 6.21 5.28
C VAL A 218 1.39 5.56 5.68
N GLY A 219 1.01 4.46 5.02
CA GLY A 219 -0.21 3.72 5.32
C GLY A 219 -0.34 3.25 6.76
N TRP A 220 0.77 2.98 7.46
CA TRP A 220 0.77 2.48 8.85
C TRP A 220 1.50 3.38 9.86
N GLY A 221 1.68 4.66 9.52
CA GLY A 221 2.37 5.62 10.41
C GLY A 221 3.88 5.61 10.29
N GLY A 222 4.42 5.14 9.17
CA GLY A 222 5.83 5.30 8.83
C GLY A 222 6.11 6.61 8.10
N PRO A 223 7.40 6.93 7.90
CA PRO A 223 7.82 8.08 7.09
C PRO A 223 7.56 7.83 5.60
N PRO A 224 7.66 8.87 4.73
CA PRO A 224 7.53 8.72 3.28
C PRO A 224 8.70 7.88 2.72
N VAL A 225 8.54 6.57 2.80
CA VAL A 225 9.43 5.54 2.26
C VAL A 225 8.55 4.45 1.65
N GLY A 226 8.80 4.13 0.39
CA GLY A 226 8.21 3.00 -0.30
C GLY A 226 9.23 1.90 -0.52
N ALA A 227 8.73 0.69 -0.80
CA ALA A 227 9.56 -0.41 -1.28
C ALA A 227 8.84 -1.18 -2.40
N LEU A 228 9.63 -1.69 -3.37
CA LEU A 228 9.25 -2.79 -4.24
C LEU A 228 10.00 -4.02 -3.77
N VAL A 229 9.28 -5.09 -3.53
CA VAL A 229 9.86 -6.36 -3.10
C VAL A 229 9.66 -7.39 -4.21
N PHE A 230 10.74 -7.82 -4.81
CA PHE A 230 10.78 -8.84 -5.84
C PHE A 230 10.83 -10.22 -5.18
N ARG A 231 9.99 -11.14 -5.62
CA ARG A 231 9.96 -12.53 -5.15
C ARG A 231 11.31 -13.22 -5.36
N ASP A 232 11.84 -13.13 -6.58
CA ASP A 232 13.20 -13.57 -6.90
C ASP A 232 14.08 -12.34 -7.18
N PRO A 233 15.15 -12.11 -6.40
CA PRO A 233 16.10 -11.03 -6.63
C PRO A 233 16.69 -10.99 -8.05
N ALA A 234 16.78 -12.13 -8.73
CA ALA A 234 17.29 -12.20 -10.10
C ALA A 234 16.37 -11.48 -11.11
N MET A 235 15.09 -11.36 -10.80
CA MET A 235 14.13 -10.65 -11.66
C MET A 235 14.51 -9.18 -11.89
N ILE A 236 15.18 -8.53 -10.93
CA ILE A 236 15.66 -7.14 -11.07
C ILE A 236 16.53 -6.97 -12.31
N ASN A 237 17.32 -7.98 -12.66
CA ASN A 237 18.21 -7.93 -13.82
C ASN A 237 17.48 -7.98 -15.16
N THR A 238 16.20 -8.36 -15.18
CA THR A 238 15.37 -8.39 -16.40
C THR A 238 14.81 -7.03 -16.79
N PHE A 239 14.94 -6.03 -15.89
CA PHE A 239 14.54 -4.66 -16.14
C PHE A 239 15.76 -3.80 -16.54
N THR A 240 15.50 -2.78 -17.36
CA THR A 240 16.53 -1.78 -17.70
C THR A 240 16.91 -0.98 -16.45
N SER A 241 18.20 -0.76 -16.25
CA SER A 241 18.63 0.07 -15.13
C SER A 241 18.19 1.53 -15.31
N VAL A 242 17.57 2.10 -14.28
CA VAL A 242 17.24 3.54 -14.21
C VAL A 242 18.20 4.32 -13.33
N SER A 243 19.14 3.61 -12.67
CA SER A 243 20.13 4.22 -11.80
C SER A 243 21.05 5.19 -12.54
N THR A 244 21.37 6.30 -11.92
CA THR A 244 22.40 7.24 -12.42
C THR A 244 23.83 6.69 -12.27
N ASN A 245 24.01 5.61 -11.49
CA ASN A 245 25.28 4.92 -11.37
C ASN A 245 25.36 3.80 -12.43
N PRO A 246 26.27 3.88 -13.42
CA PRO A 246 26.39 2.86 -14.46
C PRO A 246 26.87 1.49 -13.94
N TYR A 247 27.43 1.45 -12.74
CA TYR A 247 27.87 0.22 -12.07
C TYR A 247 26.86 -0.32 -11.05
N ALA A 248 25.66 0.22 -11.03
CA ALA A 248 24.61 -0.25 -10.12
C ALA A 248 24.29 -1.73 -10.35
N ALA A 249 24.21 -2.49 -9.27
CA ALA A 249 23.90 -3.91 -9.28
C ALA A 249 22.75 -4.22 -8.29
N GLY A 250 22.05 -5.33 -8.53
CA GLY A 250 20.89 -5.70 -7.71
C GLY A 250 19.88 -4.57 -7.56
N PRO A 251 19.30 -4.35 -6.38
CA PRO A 251 18.28 -3.34 -6.14
C PRO A 251 18.67 -1.92 -6.55
N ALA A 252 19.96 -1.56 -6.43
CA ALA A 252 20.46 -0.23 -6.80
C ALA A 252 20.23 0.11 -8.29
N ARG A 253 19.97 -0.89 -9.16
CA ARG A 253 19.63 -0.67 -10.57
C ARG A 253 18.30 0.08 -10.75
N LEU A 254 17.38 -0.08 -9.80
CA LEU A 254 16.04 0.51 -9.83
C LEU A 254 15.86 1.64 -8.81
N GLU A 255 16.91 1.99 -8.06
CA GLU A 255 16.90 3.07 -7.08
C GLU A 255 17.43 4.36 -7.70
N LEU A 256 16.65 5.44 -7.55
CA LEU A 256 17.00 6.78 -8.05
C LEU A 256 17.50 7.65 -6.90
N GLY A 257 18.65 8.27 -7.13
CA GLY A 257 19.24 9.24 -6.21
C GLY A 257 19.87 8.62 -4.96
N VAL A 258 19.95 9.42 -3.90
CA VAL A 258 20.57 9.05 -2.62
C VAL A 258 19.50 8.77 -1.57
N HIS A 259 19.65 7.68 -0.86
CA HIS A 259 18.74 7.34 0.23
C HIS A 259 18.83 8.34 1.39
N GLN A 260 17.67 8.67 1.94
CA GLN A 260 17.54 9.43 3.17
C GLN A 260 17.62 8.47 4.37
N TYR A 261 18.84 8.15 4.84
CA TYR A 261 19.07 7.11 5.86
C TYR A 261 18.30 7.35 7.17
N GLY A 262 18.01 8.62 7.51
CA GLY A 262 17.16 8.95 8.64
C GLY A 262 15.73 8.45 8.46
N LEU A 263 15.16 8.60 7.27
CA LEU A 263 13.83 8.07 6.94
C LEU A 263 13.83 6.55 6.86
N LEU A 264 14.90 5.93 6.35
CA LEU A 264 15.04 4.47 6.37
C LEU A 264 15.08 3.91 7.79
N GLY A 265 15.73 4.61 8.73
CA GLY A 265 15.67 4.26 10.15
C GLY A 265 14.25 4.32 10.72
N GLY A 266 13.51 5.38 10.38
CA GLY A 266 12.09 5.51 10.72
C GLY A 266 11.21 4.43 10.06
N PHE A 267 11.51 4.03 8.83
CA PHE A 267 10.84 2.93 8.16
C PHE A 267 11.00 1.61 8.92
N VAL A 268 12.23 1.28 9.35
CA VAL A 268 12.47 0.11 10.21
C VAL A 268 11.67 0.21 11.51
N ALA A 269 11.71 1.38 12.17
CA ALA A 269 10.98 1.59 13.41
C ALA A 269 9.46 1.46 13.24
N SER A 270 8.91 1.88 12.09
CA SER A 270 7.47 1.74 11.80
C SER A 270 7.04 0.29 11.60
N ILE A 271 7.88 -0.56 11.03
CA ILE A 271 7.60 -1.99 10.91
C ILE A 271 7.76 -2.69 12.28
N GLU A 272 8.73 -2.26 13.11
CA GLU A 272 8.82 -2.73 14.50
C GLU A 272 7.59 -2.31 15.33
N TYR A 273 7.05 -1.10 15.08
CA TYR A 273 5.78 -0.70 15.68
C TYR A 273 4.66 -1.68 15.31
N LEU A 274 4.48 -2.01 14.01
CA LEU A 274 3.50 -3.02 13.60
C LEU A 274 3.71 -4.36 14.31
N ALA A 275 4.97 -4.82 14.40
CA ALA A 275 5.34 -6.07 15.06
C ALA A 275 5.12 -6.04 16.59
N SER A 276 4.90 -4.88 17.17
CA SER A 276 4.70 -4.66 18.61
C SER A 276 3.28 -4.28 19.01
N LEU A 277 2.33 -4.28 18.05
CA LEU A 277 0.93 -3.96 18.33
C LEU A 277 0.30 -4.90 19.37
N ASP A 278 0.74 -6.16 19.39
CA ASP A 278 0.39 -7.11 20.45
C ASP A 278 1.63 -7.40 21.32
N GLU A 279 1.56 -7.06 22.63
CA GLU A 279 2.67 -7.28 23.54
C GLU A 279 2.98 -8.76 23.80
N SER A 280 2.07 -9.66 23.47
CA SER A 280 2.29 -11.10 23.60
C SER A 280 3.06 -11.71 22.43
N ALA A 281 3.20 -10.98 21.32
CA ALA A 281 3.90 -11.44 20.13
C ALA A 281 5.38 -11.76 20.41
N ARG A 282 5.84 -12.94 19.98
CA ARG A 282 7.20 -13.45 20.19
C ARG A 282 7.76 -14.03 18.90
N GLY A 283 9.07 -14.26 18.89
CA GLY A 283 9.78 -14.87 17.78
C GLY A 283 10.44 -13.89 16.83
N THR A 284 10.60 -14.27 15.58
CA THR A 284 11.12 -13.43 14.49
C THR A 284 10.23 -12.21 14.24
N ARG A 285 10.72 -11.20 13.50
CA ARG A 285 9.88 -10.05 13.13
C ARG A 285 8.64 -10.49 12.36
N ARG A 286 8.75 -11.41 11.42
CA ARG A 286 7.62 -11.94 10.64
C ARG A 286 6.57 -12.60 11.53
N GLU A 287 6.96 -13.44 12.48
CA GLU A 287 6.04 -14.07 13.43
C GLU A 287 5.34 -13.04 14.32
N ARG A 288 6.10 -12.04 14.81
CA ARG A 288 5.52 -10.94 15.60
C ARG A 288 4.54 -10.09 14.79
N LEU A 289 4.87 -9.76 13.52
CA LEU A 289 3.97 -9.08 12.59
C LEU A 289 2.68 -9.86 12.40
N SER A 290 2.75 -11.18 12.18
CA SER A 290 1.59 -12.03 12.00
C SER A 290 0.66 -12.00 13.22
N THR A 291 1.22 -12.21 14.42
CA THR A 291 0.44 -12.18 15.67
C THR A 291 -0.16 -10.79 15.91
N SER A 292 0.62 -9.74 15.76
CA SER A 292 0.19 -8.36 16.06
C SER A 292 -0.88 -7.85 15.10
N LEU A 293 -0.70 -8.06 13.78
CA LEU A 293 -1.71 -7.62 12.81
C LEU A 293 -2.99 -8.44 12.91
N GLN A 294 -2.92 -9.74 13.17
CA GLN A 294 -4.12 -10.54 13.41
C GLN A 294 -4.91 -10.06 14.63
N SER A 295 -4.21 -9.77 15.74
CA SER A 295 -4.83 -9.24 16.96
C SER A 295 -5.49 -7.86 16.72
N ALA A 296 -4.77 -6.95 16.07
CA ALA A 296 -5.26 -5.61 15.74
C ALA A 296 -6.46 -5.66 14.76
N THR A 297 -6.39 -6.49 13.72
CA THR A 297 -7.47 -6.62 12.72
C THR A 297 -8.72 -7.21 13.36
N THR A 298 -8.59 -8.27 14.16
CA THR A 298 -9.73 -8.84 14.89
C THR A 298 -10.43 -7.80 15.78
N TYR A 299 -9.66 -6.93 16.44
CA TYR A 299 -10.21 -5.83 17.23
C TYR A 299 -10.91 -4.78 16.33
N MET A 300 -10.28 -4.38 15.25
CA MET A 300 -10.84 -3.39 14.32
C MET A 300 -12.09 -3.90 13.60
N ASP A 301 -12.18 -5.19 13.30
CA ASP A 301 -13.35 -5.79 12.67
C ASP A 301 -14.61 -5.57 13.53
N GLY A 302 -14.50 -5.71 14.86
CA GLY A 302 -15.63 -5.46 15.77
C GLY A 302 -16.09 -3.99 15.75
N ILE A 303 -15.16 -3.03 15.71
CA ILE A 303 -15.49 -1.60 15.59
C ILE A 303 -16.08 -1.29 14.21
N PHE A 304 -15.51 -1.89 13.18
CA PHE A 304 -15.94 -1.67 11.79
C PHE A 304 -17.36 -2.19 11.53
N GLU A 305 -17.72 -3.35 12.08
CA GLU A 305 -19.08 -3.88 12.04
C GLU A 305 -20.09 -2.92 12.71
N TYR A 306 -19.71 -2.33 13.85
CA TYR A 306 -20.53 -1.32 14.51
C TYR A 306 -20.70 -0.06 13.64
N LEU A 307 -19.59 0.43 13.03
CA LEU A 307 -19.62 1.56 12.09
C LEU A 307 -20.54 1.27 10.90
N MET A 308 -20.39 0.11 10.28
CA MET A 308 -21.19 -0.32 9.13
C MET A 308 -22.69 -0.44 9.48
N GLY A 309 -23.01 -0.98 10.64
CA GLY A 309 -24.37 -1.04 11.16
C GLY A 309 -24.98 0.35 11.37
N SER A 310 -24.18 1.25 11.93
CA SER A 310 -24.59 2.64 12.16
C SER A 310 -24.83 3.38 10.83
N LEU A 311 -23.92 3.30 9.87
CA LEU A 311 -24.09 3.94 8.56
C LEU A 311 -25.33 3.41 7.82
N ARG A 312 -25.55 2.10 7.83
CA ARG A 312 -26.72 1.47 7.19
C ARG A 312 -28.05 1.83 7.85
N SER A 313 -28.05 2.23 9.13
CA SER A 313 -29.26 2.65 9.85
C SER A 313 -29.73 4.06 9.50
N LEU A 314 -28.87 4.86 8.85
CA LEU A 314 -29.19 6.23 8.45
C LEU A 314 -29.90 6.25 7.09
N PRO A 315 -31.15 6.75 7.01
CA PRO A 315 -31.97 6.58 5.79
C PRO A 315 -31.45 7.33 4.56
N LEU A 316 -30.63 8.37 4.75
CA LEU A 316 -30.04 9.15 3.66
C LEU A 316 -28.62 8.74 3.31
N VAL A 317 -28.05 7.76 3.99
CA VAL A 317 -26.70 7.28 3.75
C VAL A 317 -26.73 6.05 2.86
N VAL A 318 -25.97 6.10 1.78
CA VAL A 318 -25.76 4.99 0.85
C VAL A 318 -24.33 4.53 0.97
N VAL A 319 -24.12 3.32 1.49
CA VAL A 319 -22.80 2.67 1.51
C VAL A 319 -22.45 2.23 0.11
N ILE A 320 -21.28 2.67 -0.35
CA ILE A 320 -20.77 2.36 -1.68
C ILE A 320 -20.05 1.00 -1.64
N ALA A 321 -20.40 0.15 -2.58
CA ALA A 321 -19.88 -1.21 -2.74
C ALA A 321 -20.22 -2.17 -1.56
N ARG A 322 -20.36 -3.45 -1.88
CA ARG A 322 -20.64 -4.53 -0.93
C ARG A 322 -19.74 -5.72 -1.20
N PRO A 323 -18.41 -5.56 -1.07
CA PRO A 323 -17.48 -6.63 -1.38
C PRO A 323 -17.63 -7.80 -0.40
N GLU A 324 -17.25 -9.00 -0.84
CA GLU A 324 -17.23 -10.20 -0.03
C GLU A 324 -16.18 -10.10 1.10
N SER A 325 -15.02 -9.49 0.80
CA SER A 325 -13.95 -9.26 1.77
C SER A 325 -13.42 -7.83 1.67
N ARG A 326 -13.15 -7.21 2.83
CA ARG A 326 -12.62 -5.84 2.88
C ARG A 326 -11.61 -5.61 4.00
N ILE A 327 -10.79 -4.58 3.82
CA ILE A 327 -10.07 -3.91 4.91
C ILE A 327 -11.03 -2.95 5.62
N PRO A 328 -10.74 -2.47 6.85
CA PRO A 328 -11.66 -1.60 7.60
C PRO A 328 -11.71 -0.17 7.04
N VAL A 329 -12.08 -0.08 5.77
CA VAL A 329 -12.28 1.15 4.98
C VAL A 329 -13.63 1.07 4.29
N VAL A 330 -14.38 2.16 4.26
CA VAL A 330 -15.67 2.27 3.57
C VAL A 330 -15.86 3.64 2.98
N SER A 331 -16.45 3.69 1.79
CA SER A 331 -17.00 4.92 1.19
C SER A 331 -18.51 4.92 1.29
N PHE A 332 -19.07 6.10 1.54
CA PHE A 332 -20.51 6.31 1.55
C PHE A 332 -20.88 7.67 0.95
N ALA A 333 -22.06 7.76 0.39
CA ALA A 333 -22.66 9.02 -0.07
C ALA A 333 -23.85 9.39 0.81
N VAL A 334 -24.16 10.68 0.89
CA VAL A 334 -25.39 11.18 1.54
C VAL A 334 -26.29 11.74 0.44
N HIS A 335 -27.53 11.27 0.39
CA HIS A 335 -28.47 11.65 -0.66
C HIS A 335 -28.61 13.18 -0.79
N GLU A 336 -28.40 13.70 -2.00
CA GLU A 336 -28.46 15.14 -2.34
C GLU A 336 -27.45 16.04 -1.60
N VAL A 337 -26.44 15.48 -0.93
CA VAL A 337 -25.40 16.26 -0.23
C VAL A 337 -24.03 15.93 -0.79
N PRO A 338 -23.32 16.89 -1.42
CA PRO A 338 -21.96 16.66 -1.90
C PRO A 338 -21.02 16.24 -0.78
N ALA A 339 -20.12 15.28 -1.08
CA ALA A 339 -19.18 14.71 -0.13
C ALA A 339 -18.34 15.78 0.60
N GLU A 340 -17.93 16.84 -0.10
CA GLU A 340 -17.17 17.95 0.49
C GLU A 340 -17.94 18.65 1.62
N ARG A 341 -19.26 18.82 1.47
CA ARG A 341 -20.09 19.41 2.52
C ARG A 341 -20.24 18.49 3.72
N VAL A 342 -20.33 17.18 3.48
CA VAL A 342 -20.37 16.19 4.56
C VAL A 342 -19.05 16.21 5.34
N VAL A 343 -17.91 16.18 4.64
CA VAL A 343 -16.57 16.23 5.27
C VAL A 343 -16.39 17.54 6.04
N GLN A 344 -16.80 18.68 5.47
CA GLN A 344 -16.75 19.96 6.20
C GLN A 344 -17.58 19.90 7.50
N ARG A 345 -18.78 19.33 7.42
CA ARG A 345 -19.64 19.21 8.62
C ARG A 345 -19.08 18.26 9.67
N LEU A 346 -18.41 17.19 9.25
CA LEU A 346 -17.68 16.30 10.15
C LEU A 346 -16.53 17.06 10.81
N ALA A 347 -15.73 17.79 10.03
CA ALA A 347 -14.63 18.61 10.54
C ALA A 347 -15.08 19.68 11.54
N ASP A 348 -16.21 20.34 11.30
CA ASP A 348 -16.85 21.31 12.24
C ASP A 348 -17.18 20.65 13.60
N ASN A 349 -17.26 19.34 13.65
CA ASN A 349 -17.51 18.54 14.84
C ASN A 349 -16.26 17.76 15.32
N GLY A 350 -15.07 18.11 14.84
CA GLY A 350 -13.81 17.48 15.26
C GLY A 350 -13.59 16.08 14.71
N ILE A 351 -14.18 15.71 13.57
CA ILE A 351 -14.05 14.41 12.95
C ILE A 351 -13.34 14.56 11.60
N LEU A 352 -12.23 13.87 11.43
CA LEU A 352 -11.47 13.80 10.18
C LEU A 352 -12.00 12.67 9.31
N ALA A 353 -12.33 13.00 8.06
CA ALA A 353 -12.75 12.07 7.01
C ALA A 353 -12.26 12.58 5.65
N ILE A 354 -12.32 11.76 4.62
CA ILE A 354 -11.78 12.09 3.30
C ILE A 354 -12.93 12.33 2.32
N SER A 355 -12.87 13.43 1.57
CA SER A 355 -13.71 13.64 0.39
C SER A 355 -13.00 13.09 -0.84
N ASN A 356 -13.55 12.06 -1.46
CA ASN A 356 -13.00 11.42 -2.66
C ASN A 356 -13.79 11.82 -3.92
N ALA A 357 -13.87 13.12 -4.20
CA ALA A 357 -14.58 13.63 -5.38
C ALA A 357 -13.88 13.30 -6.73
N ASN A 358 -12.61 12.86 -6.72
CA ASN A 358 -11.82 12.64 -7.94
C ASN A 358 -11.19 11.23 -7.99
N SER A 359 -11.79 10.24 -7.37
CA SER A 359 -11.31 8.85 -7.43
C SER A 359 -11.80 8.19 -8.73
N ARG A 360 -10.89 7.58 -9.49
CA ARG A 360 -11.24 6.84 -10.72
C ARG A 360 -12.28 5.75 -10.46
N VAL A 361 -12.14 4.99 -9.38
CA VAL A 361 -13.09 3.93 -9.08
C VAL A 361 -14.49 4.49 -8.78
N LEU A 362 -14.59 5.63 -8.08
CA LEU A 362 -15.88 6.28 -7.83
C LEU A 362 -16.49 6.88 -9.10
N ASP A 363 -15.66 7.31 -10.05
CA ASP A 363 -16.08 7.78 -11.35
C ASP A 363 -16.68 6.62 -12.17
N VAL A 364 -15.98 5.49 -12.25
CA VAL A 364 -16.42 4.30 -12.97
C VAL A 364 -17.73 3.73 -12.45
N ILE A 365 -17.96 3.77 -11.14
CA ILE A 365 -19.22 3.29 -10.53
C ILE A 365 -20.31 4.38 -10.47
N GLY A 366 -20.06 5.57 -11.05
CA GLY A 366 -21.06 6.64 -11.19
C GLY A 366 -21.31 7.47 -9.92
N VAL A 367 -20.49 7.33 -8.88
CA VAL A 367 -20.68 8.05 -7.60
C VAL A 367 -20.30 9.53 -7.71
N ASN A 368 -19.36 9.88 -8.60
CA ASN A 368 -18.97 11.26 -8.82
C ASN A 368 -20.10 12.10 -9.43
N ASP A 369 -21.00 11.50 -10.22
CA ASP A 369 -22.17 12.16 -10.82
C ASP A 369 -23.19 12.62 -9.78
N VAL A 370 -23.19 12.01 -8.58
CA VAL A 370 -24.11 12.33 -7.48
C VAL A 370 -23.44 13.10 -6.33
N GLY A 371 -22.24 13.66 -6.59
CA GLY A 371 -21.56 14.55 -5.63
C GLY A 371 -20.40 13.89 -4.87
N GLY A 372 -19.94 12.72 -5.31
CA GLY A 372 -18.80 12.01 -4.74
C GLY A 372 -19.15 11.22 -3.48
N ALA A 373 -18.12 10.64 -2.85
CA ALA A 373 -18.26 9.89 -1.62
C ALA A 373 -17.34 10.40 -0.51
N VAL A 374 -17.76 10.19 0.73
CA VAL A 374 -16.93 10.31 1.93
C VAL A 374 -16.30 8.96 2.19
N THR A 375 -14.98 8.93 2.30
CA THR A 375 -14.23 7.72 2.70
C THR A 375 -13.76 7.85 4.13
N VAL A 376 -14.01 6.81 4.91
CA VAL A 376 -13.56 6.66 6.28
C VAL A 376 -12.87 5.32 6.47
N GLY A 377 -11.88 5.29 7.34
CA GLY A 377 -11.16 4.06 7.69
C GLY A 377 -10.69 4.07 9.13
N LEU A 378 -10.52 2.87 9.68
CA LEU A 378 -10.03 2.68 11.04
C LEU A 378 -8.52 2.53 11.06
N ALA A 379 -7.90 3.02 12.11
CA ALA A 379 -6.49 2.84 12.41
C ALA A 379 -6.30 1.95 13.65
N HIS A 380 -5.07 1.49 13.88
CA HIS A 380 -4.72 0.65 15.03
C HIS A 380 -5.09 1.28 16.39
N TYR A 381 -5.24 2.60 16.43
CA TYR A 381 -5.60 3.38 17.61
C TYR A 381 -7.08 3.81 17.66
N SER A 382 -7.92 3.35 16.73
CA SER A 382 -9.36 3.66 16.74
C SER A 382 -10.08 2.98 17.91
N THR A 383 -11.08 3.67 18.49
CA THR A 383 -11.93 3.17 19.58
C THR A 383 -13.40 3.36 19.20
N MET A 384 -14.31 2.68 19.93
CA MET A 384 -15.74 2.95 19.86
C MET A 384 -16.05 4.32 20.42
#